data_ff024d931f9622830b74040370252351
#
_entry.id   ff024d931f9622830b74040370252351
#
_cell.length_a   1.000
_cell.length_b   1.000
_cell.length_c   1.000
_cell.angle_alpha   90.00
_cell.angle_beta   90.00
_cell.angle_gamma   90.00
#
_symmetry.space_group_name_H-M   'P 1'
#
loop_
_entity.id
_entity.type
_entity.pdbx_description
1 polymer ?
#
loop_
_entity_poly.entity_id
_entity_poly.type
_entity_poly.pdbx_seq_one_letter_code
_entity_poly.pdbx_strand_id
1 'polypeptide(L)'
;LYQTKIMLTVMNTLLRKAIERSNIHPYYIDEISSRYALMIENMVDEESWPLVQTMVKEYCAYVRRYSLQQYSPLVQKVINTINLNLSDQLSPKSLAAMYYISPSYLSSLFKQDTGTTLTDFINTQRIQRAANLLSTTEQNISVVAEQVGILDVNYFTKMFKKSMGSTPTQYRRQSRAR
;
A
#
# COMPACT_ATOMS: atom_id res chain seq x y z
N LEU A 1 -15.58 15.18 -23.92
CA LEU A 1 -15.53 14.70 -22.52
C LEU A 1 -15.95 13.24 -22.36
N TYR A 2 -17.16 12.84 -22.86
CA TYR A 2 -17.63 11.44 -22.72
C TYR A 2 -16.68 10.41 -23.36
N GLN A 3 -16.31 10.61 -24.63
CA GLN A 3 -15.37 9.73 -25.33
C GLN A 3 -13.99 9.71 -24.68
N THR A 4 -13.52 10.85 -24.17
CA THR A 4 -12.26 10.99 -23.44
C THR A 4 -12.27 10.14 -22.15
N LYS A 5 -13.36 10.19 -21.38
CA LYS A 5 -13.52 9.36 -20.16
C LYS A 5 -13.52 7.86 -20.49
N ILE A 6 -14.19 7.44 -21.56
CA ILE A 6 -14.15 6.03 -22.01
C ILE A 6 -12.71 5.62 -22.34
N MET A 7 -11.99 6.40 -23.14
CA MET A 7 -10.61 6.11 -23.51
C MET A 7 -9.70 5.99 -22.29
N LEU A 8 -9.80 6.92 -21.34
CA LEU A 8 -9.02 6.90 -20.09
C LEU A 8 -9.37 5.70 -19.21
N THR A 9 -10.65 5.32 -19.15
CA THR A 9 -11.09 4.11 -18.42
C THR A 9 -10.51 2.83 -19.04
N VAL A 10 -10.52 2.73 -20.38
CA VAL A 10 -9.86 1.62 -21.08
C VAL A 10 -8.37 1.61 -20.80
N MET A 11 -7.69 2.76 -20.86
CA MET A 11 -6.27 2.88 -20.53
C MET A 11 -5.98 2.43 -19.09
N ASN A 12 -6.76 2.88 -18.12
CA ASN A 12 -6.62 2.46 -16.71
C ASN A 12 -6.76 0.93 -16.58
N THR A 13 -7.72 0.34 -17.28
CA THR A 13 -7.93 -1.12 -17.29
C THR A 13 -6.75 -1.87 -17.90
N LEU A 14 -6.20 -1.37 -19.00
CA LEU A 14 -5.03 -1.97 -19.66
C LEU A 14 -3.76 -1.87 -18.78
N LEU A 15 -3.53 -0.72 -18.16
CA LEU A 15 -2.42 -0.53 -17.22
C LEU A 15 -2.54 -1.45 -16.00
N ARG A 16 -3.75 -1.58 -15.44
CA ARG A 16 -4.05 -2.54 -14.37
C ARG A 16 -3.66 -3.96 -14.80
N LYS A 17 -4.12 -4.40 -15.97
CA LYS A 17 -3.79 -5.73 -16.52
C LYS A 17 -2.29 -5.91 -16.76
N ALA A 18 -1.59 -4.89 -17.21
CA ALA A 18 -0.15 -4.96 -17.44
C ALA A 18 0.63 -5.21 -16.14
N ILE A 19 0.26 -4.53 -15.04
CA ILE A 19 0.99 -4.66 -13.77
C ILE A 19 0.62 -5.93 -12.97
N GLU A 20 -0.52 -6.58 -13.25
CA GLU A 20 -0.88 -7.87 -12.64
C GLU A 20 0.21 -8.94 -12.86
N ARG A 21 0.97 -8.85 -13.96
CA ARG A 21 2.08 -9.77 -14.28
C ARG A 21 3.36 -9.50 -13.51
N SER A 22 3.44 -8.40 -12.78
CA SER A 22 4.67 -7.96 -12.08
C SER A 22 4.78 -8.48 -10.64
N ASN A 23 3.97 -9.48 -10.27
CA ASN A 23 3.93 -10.05 -8.91
C ASN A 23 3.77 -8.98 -7.83
N ILE A 24 2.82 -8.07 -8.06
CA ILE A 24 2.40 -7.03 -7.11
C ILE A 24 1.18 -7.55 -6.36
N HIS A 25 1.14 -7.31 -5.04
CA HIS A 25 -0.03 -7.69 -4.26
C HIS A 25 -1.30 -6.96 -4.76
N PRO A 26 -2.45 -7.66 -4.96
CA PRO A 26 -3.68 -7.10 -5.52
C PRO A 26 -4.14 -5.81 -4.85
N TYR A 27 -3.93 -5.65 -3.56
CA TYR A 27 -4.24 -4.43 -2.83
C TYR A 27 -3.65 -3.17 -3.49
N TYR A 28 -2.38 -3.18 -3.88
CA TYR A 28 -1.73 -2.02 -4.51
C TYR A 28 -2.22 -1.77 -5.94
N ILE A 29 -2.58 -2.86 -6.64
CA ILE A 29 -3.19 -2.79 -7.97
C ILE A 29 -4.57 -2.12 -7.87
N ASP A 30 -5.38 -2.54 -6.90
CA ASP A 30 -6.71 -1.97 -6.66
C ASP A 30 -6.62 -0.52 -6.20
N GLU A 31 -5.66 -0.19 -5.31
CA GLU A 31 -5.45 1.17 -4.82
C GLU A 31 -5.20 2.16 -5.97
N ILE A 32 -4.23 1.87 -6.85
CA ILE A 32 -3.90 2.78 -7.95
C ILE A 32 -5.02 2.85 -8.98
N SER A 33 -5.62 1.70 -9.35
CA SER A 33 -6.66 1.67 -10.39
C SER A 33 -7.95 2.36 -9.94
N SER A 34 -8.36 2.20 -8.69
CA SER A 34 -9.55 2.85 -8.12
C SER A 34 -9.35 4.36 -8.00
N ARG A 35 -8.16 4.81 -7.61
CA ARG A 35 -7.82 6.23 -7.54
C ARG A 35 -7.96 6.89 -8.92
N TYR A 36 -7.43 6.28 -9.97
CA TYR A 36 -7.59 6.81 -11.32
C TYR A 36 -9.02 6.71 -11.85
N ALA A 37 -9.77 5.67 -11.49
CA ALA A 37 -11.19 5.58 -11.85
C ALA A 37 -11.99 6.77 -11.30
N LEU A 38 -11.77 7.12 -10.02
CA LEU A 38 -12.40 8.30 -9.41
C LEU A 38 -11.95 9.62 -10.03
N MET A 39 -10.66 9.76 -10.37
CA MET A 39 -10.17 10.97 -11.07
C MET A 39 -10.82 11.14 -12.43
N ILE A 40 -10.94 10.05 -13.20
CA ILE A 40 -11.58 10.05 -14.53
C ILE A 40 -13.08 10.37 -14.39
N GLU A 41 -13.77 9.80 -13.40
CA GLU A 41 -15.18 10.06 -13.16
C GLU A 41 -15.45 11.54 -12.85
N ASN A 42 -14.63 12.16 -12.01
CA ASN A 42 -14.77 13.55 -11.59
C ASN A 42 -14.14 14.57 -12.56
N MET A 43 -13.57 14.12 -13.66
CA MET A 43 -12.94 14.99 -14.67
C MET A 43 -13.96 15.92 -15.32
N VAL A 44 -13.67 17.22 -15.34
CA VAL A 44 -14.52 18.26 -15.94
C VAL A 44 -13.94 18.81 -17.26
N ASP A 45 -12.62 18.73 -17.44
CA ASP A 45 -11.90 19.22 -18.62
C ASP A 45 -11.56 18.09 -19.60
N GLU A 46 -11.34 18.44 -20.88
CA GLU A 46 -10.99 17.48 -21.92
C GLU A 46 -9.49 17.24 -22.08
N GLU A 47 -8.65 17.92 -21.30
CA GLU A 47 -7.19 17.76 -21.35
C GLU A 47 -6.77 16.38 -20.79
N SER A 48 -6.85 15.36 -21.65
CA SER A 48 -6.55 13.98 -21.28
C SER A 48 -5.06 13.61 -21.29
N TRP A 49 -4.26 14.31 -22.11
CA TRP A 49 -2.86 13.92 -22.36
C TRP A 49 -1.96 14.01 -21.12
N PRO A 50 -2.00 15.09 -20.31
CA PRO A 50 -1.24 15.15 -19.06
C PRO A 50 -1.63 14.02 -18.09
N LEU A 51 -2.92 13.69 -18.02
CA LEU A 51 -3.42 12.61 -17.17
C LEU A 51 -2.90 11.24 -17.63
N VAL A 52 -2.90 10.95 -18.95
CA VAL A 52 -2.34 9.71 -19.51
C VAL A 52 -0.87 9.57 -19.15
N GLN A 53 -0.06 10.63 -19.34
CA GLN A 53 1.35 10.59 -18.99
C GLN A 53 1.58 10.33 -17.50
N THR A 54 0.78 10.97 -16.63
CA THR A 54 0.84 10.78 -15.19
C THR A 54 0.45 9.37 -14.80
N MET A 55 -0.63 8.84 -15.37
CA MET A 55 -1.05 7.44 -15.17
C MET A 55 0.07 6.47 -15.49
N VAL A 56 0.65 6.54 -16.69
CA VAL A 56 1.73 5.62 -17.11
C VAL A 56 2.93 5.72 -16.18
N LYS A 57 3.37 6.95 -15.83
CA LYS A 57 4.51 7.16 -14.92
C LYS A 57 4.25 6.56 -13.53
N GLU A 58 3.04 6.76 -12.99
CA GLU A 58 2.71 6.25 -11.66
C GLU A 58 2.54 4.74 -11.63
N TYR A 59 1.91 4.14 -12.65
CA TYR A 59 1.84 2.68 -12.77
C TYR A 59 3.25 2.06 -12.87
N CYS A 60 4.16 2.64 -13.63
CA CYS A 60 5.56 2.22 -13.66
C CYS A 60 6.28 2.38 -12.31
N ALA A 61 5.98 3.46 -11.58
CA ALA A 61 6.53 3.67 -10.23
C ALA A 61 5.99 2.63 -9.24
N TYR A 62 4.70 2.24 -9.34
CA TYR A 62 4.10 1.17 -8.55
C TYR A 62 4.78 -0.18 -8.81
N VAL A 63 5.05 -0.52 -10.08
CA VAL A 63 5.80 -1.75 -10.42
C VAL A 63 7.17 -1.73 -9.73
N ARG A 64 7.94 -0.64 -9.87
CA ARG A 64 9.27 -0.52 -9.25
C ARG A 64 9.23 -0.63 -7.72
N ARG A 65 8.18 -0.09 -7.09
CA ARG A 65 8.07 -0.01 -5.63
C ARG A 65 7.52 -1.28 -5.00
N TYR A 66 6.58 -1.94 -5.65
CA TYR A 66 5.78 -3.02 -5.05
C TYR A 66 5.97 -4.39 -5.70
N SER A 67 6.74 -4.49 -6.80
CA SER A 67 7.07 -5.78 -7.40
C SER A 67 7.95 -6.61 -6.47
N LEU A 68 7.54 -7.85 -6.24
CA LEU A 68 8.25 -8.79 -5.39
C LEU A 68 9.25 -9.67 -6.16
N GLN A 69 9.34 -9.52 -7.49
CA GLN A 69 10.17 -10.38 -8.35
C GLN A 69 11.66 -10.38 -7.98
N GLN A 70 12.14 -9.31 -7.34
CA GLN A 70 13.53 -9.16 -6.91
C GLN A 70 13.87 -9.95 -5.63
N TYR A 71 12.88 -10.44 -4.90
CA TYR A 71 13.08 -11.13 -3.62
C TYR A 71 13.02 -12.64 -3.79
N SER A 72 13.66 -13.38 -2.88
CA SER A 72 13.60 -14.84 -2.86
C SER A 72 12.14 -15.33 -2.69
N PRO A 73 11.81 -16.54 -3.18
CA PRO A 73 10.43 -17.05 -3.13
C PRO A 73 9.83 -17.10 -1.73
N LEU A 74 10.65 -17.38 -0.72
CA LEU A 74 10.19 -17.38 0.67
C LEU A 74 9.85 -15.98 1.16
N VAL A 75 10.69 -14.98 0.87
CA VAL A 75 10.46 -13.58 1.25
C VAL A 75 9.22 -13.04 0.53
N GLN A 76 9.01 -13.37 -0.75
CA GLN A 76 7.78 -13.02 -1.47
C GLN A 76 6.53 -13.56 -0.77
N LYS A 77 6.52 -14.83 -0.36
CA LYS A 77 5.42 -15.44 0.38
C LYS A 77 5.19 -14.74 1.73
N VAL A 78 6.25 -14.44 2.46
CA VAL A 78 6.16 -13.74 3.75
C VAL A 78 5.58 -12.34 3.59
N ILE A 79 6.02 -11.57 2.60
CA ILE A 79 5.47 -10.24 2.30
C ILE A 79 3.98 -10.33 1.96
N ASN A 80 3.57 -11.29 1.14
CA ASN A 80 2.16 -11.51 0.81
C ASN A 80 1.33 -11.86 2.05
N THR A 81 1.85 -12.73 2.93
CA THR A 81 1.21 -13.07 4.21
C THR A 81 1.05 -11.85 5.10
N ILE A 82 2.07 -10.99 5.21
CA ILE A 82 1.99 -9.74 5.97
C ILE A 82 0.89 -8.84 5.42
N ASN A 83 0.86 -8.61 4.11
CA ASN A 83 -0.10 -7.71 3.48
C ASN A 83 -1.56 -8.18 3.62
N LEU A 84 -1.78 -9.50 3.63
CA LEU A 84 -3.11 -10.09 3.84
C LEU A 84 -3.59 -10.02 5.29
N ASN A 85 -2.67 -10.03 6.26
CA ASN A 85 -2.99 -10.21 7.69
C ASN A 85 -2.47 -9.05 8.56
N LEU A 86 -2.45 -7.80 8.03
CA LEU A 86 -1.90 -6.64 8.76
C LEU A 86 -2.60 -6.36 10.09
N SER A 87 -3.89 -6.71 10.20
CA SER A 87 -4.68 -6.58 11.44
C SER A 87 -4.24 -7.57 12.53
N ASP A 88 -3.59 -8.67 12.17
CA ASP A 88 -3.24 -9.73 13.10
C ASP A 88 -1.98 -9.40 13.91
N GLN A 89 -1.76 -10.17 15.00
CA GLN A 89 -0.55 -10.06 15.84
C GLN A 89 0.66 -10.70 15.15
N LEU A 90 1.13 -10.05 14.08
CA LEU A 90 2.30 -10.50 13.33
C LEU A 90 3.61 -10.25 14.10
N SER A 91 4.44 -11.28 14.15
CA SER A 91 5.79 -11.21 14.71
C SER A 91 6.75 -12.10 13.90
N PRO A 92 8.08 -11.88 13.99
CA PRO A 92 9.04 -12.79 13.37
C PRO A 92 8.84 -14.25 13.79
N LYS A 93 8.43 -14.47 15.06
CA LYS A 93 8.17 -15.81 15.61
C LYS A 93 6.92 -16.44 14.99
N SER A 94 5.80 -15.70 14.90
CA SER A 94 4.56 -16.24 14.33
C SER A 94 4.70 -16.51 12.83
N LEU A 95 5.36 -15.60 12.09
CA LEU A 95 5.62 -15.78 10.67
C LEU A 95 6.56 -16.97 10.38
N ALA A 96 7.64 -17.12 11.15
CA ALA A 96 8.56 -18.25 11.01
C ALA A 96 7.87 -19.59 11.27
N ALA A 97 6.97 -19.64 12.27
CA ALA A 97 6.18 -20.84 12.56
C ALA A 97 5.27 -21.24 11.39
N MET A 98 4.65 -20.27 10.70
CA MET A 98 3.80 -20.55 9.51
C MET A 98 4.57 -21.22 8.37
N TYR A 99 5.88 -20.98 8.27
CA TYR A 99 6.73 -21.55 7.21
C TYR A 99 7.66 -22.65 7.70
N TYR A 100 7.49 -23.12 8.94
CA TYR A 100 8.29 -24.21 9.54
C TYR A 100 9.79 -23.94 9.51
N ILE A 101 10.20 -22.69 9.79
CA ILE A 101 11.62 -22.26 9.85
C ILE A 101 11.92 -21.54 11.14
N SER A 102 13.22 -21.37 11.43
CA SER A 102 13.62 -20.61 12.63
C SER A 102 13.38 -19.10 12.47
N PRO A 103 12.97 -18.39 13.53
CA PRO A 103 12.82 -16.93 13.50
C PRO A 103 14.10 -16.18 13.13
N SER A 104 15.26 -16.71 13.54
CA SER A 104 16.57 -16.12 13.24
C SER A 104 16.87 -16.21 11.74
N TYR A 105 16.64 -17.38 11.13
CA TYR A 105 16.83 -17.58 9.70
C TYR A 105 15.91 -16.66 8.89
N LEU A 106 14.60 -16.61 9.23
CA LEU A 106 13.66 -15.73 8.54
C LEU A 106 14.08 -14.27 8.64
N SER A 107 14.46 -13.79 9.84
CA SER A 107 14.85 -12.40 10.06
C SER A 107 16.11 -12.02 9.27
N SER A 108 17.10 -12.91 9.22
CA SER A 108 18.35 -12.70 8.47
C SER A 108 18.08 -12.65 6.97
N LEU A 109 17.35 -13.64 6.43
CA LEU A 109 17.01 -13.71 5.02
C LEU A 109 16.18 -12.51 4.58
N PHE A 110 15.17 -12.15 5.38
CA PHE A 110 14.28 -11.01 5.08
C PHE A 110 15.08 -9.70 5.04
N LYS A 111 15.97 -9.48 6.01
CA LYS A 111 16.83 -8.28 6.04
C LYS A 111 17.84 -8.27 4.88
N GLN A 112 18.39 -9.42 4.53
CA GLN A 112 19.30 -9.54 3.37
C GLN A 112 18.60 -9.16 2.06
N ASP A 113 17.39 -9.67 1.84
CA ASP A 113 16.62 -9.45 0.60
C ASP A 113 16.05 -8.02 0.53
N THR A 114 15.47 -7.52 1.62
CA THR A 114 14.69 -6.27 1.62
C THR A 114 15.45 -5.05 2.14
N GLY A 115 16.61 -5.25 2.78
CA GLY A 115 17.38 -4.18 3.43
C GLY A 115 16.79 -3.70 4.77
N THR A 116 15.62 -4.20 5.18
CA THR A 116 14.91 -3.74 6.39
C THR A 116 14.56 -4.91 7.33
N THR A 117 14.33 -4.63 8.60
CA THR A 117 13.89 -5.68 9.52
C THR A 117 12.42 -6.05 9.25
N LEU A 118 12.05 -7.30 9.59
CA LEU A 118 10.67 -7.78 9.45
C LEU A 118 9.69 -6.93 10.25
N THR A 119 10.07 -6.51 11.46
CA THR A 119 9.24 -5.66 12.33
C THR A 119 9.06 -4.25 11.74
N ASP A 120 10.12 -3.65 11.22
CA ASP A 120 10.02 -2.32 10.57
C ASP A 120 9.19 -2.38 9.30
N PHE A 121 9.34 -3.47 8.53
CA PHE A 121 8.53 -3.68 7.35
C PHE A 121 7.04 -3.77 7.69
N ILE A 122 6.64 -4.63 8.65
CA ILE A 122 5.24 -4.75 9.12
C ILE A 122 4.71 -3.39 9.56
N ASN A 123 5.47 -2.66 10.37
CA ASN A 123 5.06 -1.35 10.87
C ASN A 123 4.90 -0.33 9.73
N THR A 124 5.78 -0.35 8.74
CA THR A 124 5.67 0.52 7.56
C THR A 124 4.41 0.22 6.77
N GLN A 125 4.09 -1.07 6.53
CA GLN A 125 2.87 -1.47 5.82
C GLN A 125 1.61 -1.03 6.59
N ARG A 126 1.58 -1.20 7.91
CA ARG A 126 0.50 -0.75 8.78
C ARG A 126 0.25 0.76 8.67
N ILE A 127 1.32 1.55 8.72
CA ILE A 127 1.21 3.01 8.62
C ILE A 127 0.76 3.44 7.21
N GLN A 128 1.25 2.82 6.15
CA GLN A 128 0.78 3.11 4.78
C GLN A 128 -0.70 2.78 4.61
N ARG A 129 -1.14 1.63 5.10
CA ARG A 129 -2.56 1.25 5.11
C ARG A 129 -3.42 2.23 5.90
N ALA A 130 -2.95 2.65 7.08
CA ALA A 130 -3.63 3.66 7.90
C ALA A 130 -3.73 5.02 7.19
N ALA A 131 -2.68 5.46 6.50
CA ALA A 131 -2.69 6.71 5.74
C ALA A 131 -3.75 6.69 4.63
N ASN A 132 -3.89 5.55 3.92
CA ASN A 132 -4.94 5.36 2.93
C ASN A 132 -6.34 5.45 3.58
N LEU A 133 -6.60 4.70 4.65
CA LEU A 133 -7.88 4.74 5.38
C LEU A 133 -8.23 6.14 5.88
N LEU A 134 -7.25 6.89 6.38
CA LEU A 134 -7.43 8.25 6.87
C LEU A 134 -7.79 9.24 5.76
N SER A 135 -7.28 9.06 4.55
CA SER A 135 -7.57 9.92 3.40
C SER A 135 -8.91 9.58 2.73
N THR A 136 -9.36 8.32 2.81
CA THR A 136 -10.53 7.82 2.06
C THR A 136 -11.78 7.61 2.92
N THR A 137 -11.66 7.60 4.26
CA THR A 137 -12.78 7.30 5.18
C THR A 137 -12.92 8.32 6.32
N GLU A 138 -14.11 8.34 6.95
CA GLU A 138 -14.41 9.14 8.16
C GLU A 138 -14.21 8.37 9.47
N GLN A 139 -13.64 7.17 9.42
CA GLN A 139 -13.48 6.31 10.60
C GLN A 139 -12.67 6.99 11.71
N ASN A 140 -13.00 6.72 12.96
CA ASN A 140 -12.24 7.23 14.10
C ASN A 140 -10.78 6.74 14.05
N ILE A 141 -9.87 7.57 14.57
CA ILE A 141 -8.43 7.23 14.60
C ILE A 141 -8.16 5.91 15.33
N SER A 142 -8.91 5.65 16.41
CA SER A 142 -8.82 4.38 17.16
C SER A 142 -9.22 3.17 16.31
N VAL A 143 -10.29 3.30 15.54
CA VAL A 143 -10.77 2.25 14.62
C VAL A 143 -9.75 1.98 13.52
N VAL A 144 -9.18 3.04 12.94
CA VAL A 144 -8.12 2.89 11.93
C VAL A 144 -6.88 2.20 12.52
N ALA A 145 -6.46 2.57 13.73
CA ALA A 145 -5.34 1.94 14.42
C ALA A 145 -5.58 0.44 14.64
N GLU A 146 -6.77 0.07 15.12
CA GLU A 146 -7.18 -1.32 15.33
C GLU A 146 -7.20 -2.12 14.00
N GLN A 147 -7.79 -1.57 12.95
CA GLN A 147 -7.86 -2.20 11.63
C GLN A 147 -6.49 -2.50 11.01
N VAL A 148 -5.48 -1.74 11.38
CA VAL A 148 -4.09 -2.00 10.93
C VAL A 148 -3.29 -2.79 11.96
N GLY A 149 -3.92 -3.35 13.00
CA GLY A 149 -3.30 -4.22 13.99
C GLY A 149 -2.47 -3.50 15.07
N ILE A 150 -2.77 -2.22 15.36
CA ILE A 150 -2.12 -1.44 16.43
C ILE A 150 -3.19 -1.03 17.45
N LEU A 151 -3.25 -1.79 18.55
CA LEU A 151 -4.30 -1.60 19.57
C LEU A 151 -4.07 -0.35 20.44
N ASP A 152 -2.81 0.03 20.68
CA ASP A 152 -2.48 1.23 21.44
C ASP A 152 -2.48 2.47 20.52
N VAL A 153 -3.50 3.31 20.66
CA VAL A 153 -3.70 4.52 19.85
C VAL A 153 -2.60 5.56 20.08
N ASN A 154 -2.01 5.61 21.28
CA ASN A 154 -0.91 6.54 21.58
C ASN A 154 0.36 6.09 20.87
N TYR A 155 0.64 4.79 20.90
CA TYR A 155 1.76 4.20 20.15
C TYR A 155 1.54 4.37 18.63
N PHE A 156 0.35 4.11 18.14
CA PHE A 156 -0.03 4.35 16.74
C PHE A 156 0.24 5.80 16.33
N THR A 157 -0.24 6.77 17.11
CA THR A 157 -0.07 8.20 16.82
C THR A 157 1.39 8.61 16.75
N LYS A 158 2.23 8.13 17.67
CA LYS A 158 3.68 8.38 17.68
C LYS A 158 4.35 7.78 16.43
N MET A 159 4.03 6.54 16.12
CA MET A 159 4.59 5.83 14.98
C MET A 159 4.16 6.45 13.65
N PHE A 160 2.88 6.80 13.52
CA PHE A 160 2.33 7.48 12.35
C PHE A 160 3.02 8.84 12.12
N LYS A 161 3.14 9.67 13.18
CA LYS A 161 3.83 10.96 13.09
C LYS A 161 5.30 10.82 12.69
N LYS A 162 6.00 9.80 13.23
CA LYS A 162 7.40 9.51 12.86
C LYS A 162 7.54 9.16 11.38
N SER A 163 6.60 8.40 10.83
CA SER A 163 6.63 7.91 9.45
C SER A 163 6.12 8.94 8.44
N MET A 164 5.03 9.67 8.76
CA MET A 164 4.31 10.54 7.83
C MET A 164 4.57 12.05 8.07
N GLY A 165 5.36 12.40 9.09
CA GLY A 165 5.69 13.79 9.44
C GLY A 165 4.58 14.57 10.16
N SER A 166 3.35 14.06 10.20
CA SER A 166 2.19 14.70 10.84
C SER A 166 1.35 13.69 11.64
N THR A 167 0.54 14.17 12.59
CA THR A 167 -0.38 13.28 13.33
C THR A 167 -1.48 12.73 12.42
N PRO A 168 -2.11 11.60 12.75
CA PRO A 168 -3.21 11.03 11.97
C PRO A 168 -4.34 12.04 11.68
N THR A 169 -4.71 12.86 12.67
CA THR A 169 -5.74 13.89 12.53
C THR A 169 -5.30 15.00 11.57
N GLN A 170 -4.06 15.46 11.69
CA GLN A 170 -3.50 16.48 10.79
C GLN A 170 -3.39 15.96 9.37
N TYR A 171 -2.93 14.70 9.20
CA TYR A 171 -2.83 14.05 7.91
C TYR A 171 -4.19 13.96 7.21
N ARG A 172 -5.24 13.50 7.91
CA ARG A 172 -6.61 13.46 7.38
C ARG A 172 -7.07 14.83 6.88
N ARG A 173 -6.86 15.87 7.67
CA ARG A 173 -7.26 17.24 7.29
C ARG A 173 -6.52 17.73 6.04
N GLN A 174 -5.23 17.46 5.95
CA GLN A 174 -4.40 17.87 4.81
C GLN A 174 -4.73 17.13 3.52
N SER A 175 -5.00 15.82 3.60
CA SER A 175 -5.31 14.99 2.43
C SER A 175 -6.67 15.32 1.79
N ARG A 176 -7.58 15.97 2.55
CA ARG A 176 -8.91 16.38 2.06
C ARG A 176 -9.00 17.83 1.61
N ALA A 177 -8.00 18.61 1.94
CA ALA A 177 -7.91 20.00 1.51
C ALA A 177 -7.26 20.16 0.12
N ARG A 178 -6.85 19.05 -0.48
CA ARG A 178 -6.30 18.96 -1.84
C ARG A 178 -7.31 18.38 -2.79
#